data_92f800ae506f0e7ef9da2a03aea0d6b3
#
_entry.id   92f800ae506f0e7ef9da2a03aea0d6b3
#
_cell.length_a   1.000
_cell.length_b   1.000
_cell.length_c   1.000
_cell.angle_alpha   90.00
_cell.angle_beta   90.00
_cell.angle_gamma   90.00
#
_symmetry.space_group_name_H-M   'P 1'
#
loop_
_entity.id
_entity.type
_entity.pdbx_description
1 polymer ?
#
loop_
_entity_poly.entity_id
_entity_poly.type
_entity_poly.pdbx_seq_one_letter_code
_entity_poly.pdbx_strand_id
1 'polypeptide(L)'
;MTFSRSFTIALITTTCLFAGSVQAQGAPSKGEQALKYRKSLYQVMAWNFGPMGAMAQGKVPYDAAEFAKRADRVALIAPMLSEAFPAETKGLPNSELKPEMWANRADFDAKMKDLVDRSATLATVAKSGDFAQSKAAFFDAANTCKACHDKFKRKDD
;
A
#
# COMPACT_ATOMS: atom_id res chain seq x y z
N MET A 1 -36.63 -68.50 -44.66
CA MET A 1 -35.19 -68.48 -44.10
C MET A 1 -34.69 -67.08 -44.25
N THR A 2 -34.75 -66.28 -43.19
CA THR A 2 -34.34 -64.86 -43.15
C THR A 2 -33.37 -64.74 -42.05
N PHE A 3 -32.09 -64.50 -42.42
CA PHE A 3 -30.95 -64.24 -41.49
C PHE A 3 -30.96 -62.75 -41.10
N SER A 4 -31.28 -62.48 -39.87
CA SER A 4 -31.10 -61.15 -39.26
C SER A 4 -29.62 -60.94 -38.78
N ARG A 5 -28.90 -59.99 -39.35
CA ARG A 5 -27.60 -59.60 -38.94
C ARG A 5 -27.71 -58.44 -37.99
N SER A 6 -27.50 -58.67 -36.68
CA SER A 6 -27.38 -57.62 -35.67
C SER A 6 -26.00 -56.94 -35.76
N PHE A 7 -25.98 -55.66 -36.09
CA PHE A 7 -24.78 -54.82 -36.06
C PHE A 7 -24.68 -54.20 -34.69
N THR A 8 -23.70 -54.64 -33.90
CA THR A 8 -23.36 -54.01 -32.59
C THR A 8 -22.37 -52.88 -32.84
N ILE A 9 -22.82 -51.65 -32.69
CA ILE A 9 -21.94 -50.46 -32.75
C ILE A 9 -21.33 -50.27 -31.35
N ALA A 10 -20.05 -50.51 -31.23
CA ALA A 10 -19.28 -50.19 -30.02
C ALA A 10 -18.92 -48.70 -30.02
N LEU A 11 -19.53 -47.95 -29.11
CA LEU A 11 -19.25 -46.55 -28.91
C LEU A 11 -18.02 -46.42 -28.00
N ILE A 12 -16.85 -46.11 -28.56
CA ILE A 12 -15.63 -45.86 -27.81
C ILE A 12 -15.65 -44.39 -27.37
N THR A 13 -16.01 -44.13 -26.12
CA THR A 13 -15.90 -42.83 -25.51
C THR A 13 -14.44 -42.58 -25.05
N THR A 14 -13.71 -41.81 -25.83
CA THR A 14 -12.35 -41.34 -25.45
C THR A 14 -12.49 -40.23 -24.44
N THR A 15 -12.31 -40.52 -23.15
CA THR A 15 -12.26 -39.53 -22.07
C THR A 15 -10.88 -38.91 -22.06
N CYS A 16 -10.72 -37.71 -22.64
CA CYS A 16 -9.51 -36.91 -22.49
C CYS A 16 -9.41 -36.36 -21.07
N LEU A 17 -8.58 -36.98 -20.23
CA LEU A 17 -8.15 -36.45 -18.93
C LEU A 17 -7.20 -35.28 -19.18
N PHE A 18 -7.71 -34.06 -19.18
CA PHE A 18 -6.87 -32.86 -19.04
C PHE A 18 -6.37 -32.81 -17.59
N ALA A 19 -5.21 -33.41 -17.32
CA ALA A 19 -4.45 -33.16 -16.11
C ALA A 19 -3.84 -31.75 -16.21
N GLY A 20 -4.64 -30.73 -15.84
CA GLY A 20 -4.14 -29.37 -15.64
C GLY A 20 -3.12 -29.41 -14.52
N SER A 21 -1.85 -29.17 -14.83
CA SER A 21 -0.80 -28.97 -13.84
C SER A 21 -1.11 -27.69 -13.07
N VAL A 22 -1.74 -27.81 -11.91
CA VAL A 22 -1.81 -26.73 -10.93
C VAL A 22 -0.41 -26.50 -10.42
N GLN A 23 0.31 -25.54 -11.01
CA GLN A 23 1.56 -25.07 -10.44
C GLN A 23 1.24 -24.46 -9.09
N ALA A 24 1.61 -25.16 -8.02
CA ALA A 24 1.59 -24.61 -6.68
C ALA A 24 2.58 -23.43 -6.66
N GLN A 25 2.06 -22.21 -6.69
CA GLN A 25 2.88 -21.02 -6.44
C GLN A 25 3.44 -21.18 -5.03
N GLY A 26 4.77 -21.26 -4.92
CA GLY A 26 5.45 -21.36 -3.62
C GLY A 26 5.00 -20.23 -2.69
N ALA A 27 5.04 -20.47 -1.38
CA ALA A 27 4.71 -19.44 -0.40
C ALA A 27 5.58 -18.19 -0.63
N PRO A 28 5.01 -16.98 -0.51
CA PRO A 28 5.75 -15.74 -0.73
C PRO A 28 6.91 -15.61 0.26
N SER A 29 8.05 -15.16 -0.22
CA SER A 29 9.24 -14.90 0.61
C SER A 29 8.95 -13.83 1.69
N LYS A 30 9.78 -13.75 2.72
CA LYS A 30 9.68 -12.70 3.75
C LYS A 30 9.72 -11.29 3.14
N GLY A 31 10.57 -11.08 2.13
CA GLY A 31 10.66 -9.81 1.43
C GLY A 31 9.37 -9.45 0.67
N GLU A 32 8.77 -10.42 -0.03
CA GLU A 32 7.49 -10.20 -0.73
C GLU A 32 6.34 -9.92 0.23
N GLN A 33 6.31 -10.61 1.38
CA GLN A 33 5.33 -10.33 2.44
C GLN A 33 5.51 -8.91 2.99
N ALA A 34 6.74 -8.48 3.27
CA ALA A 34 7.05 -7.13 3.73
C ALA A 34 6.71 -6.06 2.68
N LEU A 35 6.97 -6.33 1.40
CA LEU A 35 6.58 -5.44 0.30
C LEU A 35 5.05 -5.31 0.19
N LYS A 36 4.32 -6.41 0.33
CA LYS A 36 2.86 -6.40 0.35
C LYS A 36 2.33 -5.61 1.55
N TYR A 37 2.87 -5.83 2.74
CA TYR A 37 2.54 -5.09 3.96
C TYR A 37 2.74 -3.58 3.77
N ARG A 38 3.90 -3.17 3.27
CA ARG A 38 4.22 -1.78 2.95
C ARG A 38 3.20 -1.15 2.01
N LYS A 39 2.87 -1.82 0.90
CA LYS A 39 1.87 -1.33 -0.07
C LYS A 39 0.50 -1.17 0.57
N SER A 40 0.08 -2.11 1.41
CA SER A 40 -1.20 -2.03 2.12
C SER A 40 -1.25 -0.84 3.09
N LEU A 41 -0.17 -0.61 3.84
CA LEU A 41 -0.07 0.55 4.73
C LEU A 41 -0.17 1.87 3.97
N TYR A 42 0.49 2.01 2.80
CA TYR A 42 0.38 3.21 1.98
C TYR A 42 -1.04 3.41 1.43
N GLN A 43 -1.75 2.35 1.08
CA GLN A 43 -3.16 2.44 0.68
C GLN A 43 -4.04 2.96 1.82
N VAL A 44 -3.86 2.41 3.03
CA VAL A 44 -4.60 2.87 4.23
C VAL A 44 -4.22 4.31 4.59
N MET A 45 -2.93 4.68 4.48
CA MET A 45 -2.45 6.04 4.66
C MET A 45 -3.14 7.00 3.68
N ALA A 46 -3.13 6.70 2.39
CA ALA A 46 -3.76 7.53 1.35
C ALA A 46 -5.26 7.67 1.54
N TRP A 47 -5.96 6.59 1.94
CA TRP A 47 -7.39 6.60 2.25
C TRP A 47 -7.75 7.58 3.37
N ASN A 48 -6.87 7.75 4.35
CA ASN A 48 -7.09 8.71 5.44
C ASN A 48 -6.58 10.10 5.08
N PHE A 49 -5.44 10.22 4.41
CA PHE A 49 -4.79 11.49 4.11
C PHE A 49 -5.50 12.28 3.00
N GLY A 50 -6.03 11.59 1.99
CA GLY A 50 -6.70 12.22 0.84
C GLY A 50 -7.88 13.11 1.21
N PRO A 51 -8.88 12.63 1.97
CA PRO A 51 -10.00 13.45 2.42
C PRO A 51 -9.60 14.65 3.29
N MET A 52 -8.59 14.50 4.17
CA MET A 52 -8.03 15.64 4.92
C MET A 52 -7.44 16.69 3.98
N GLY A 53 -6.75 16.23 2.91
CA GLY A 53 -6.22 17.12 1.88
C GLY A 53 -7.32 17.87 1.12
N ALA A 54 -8.44 17.23 0.84
CA ALA A 54 -9.59 17.89 0.22
C ALA A 54 -10.18 19.00 1.12
N MET A 55 -10.32 18.73 2.43
CA MET A 55 -10.75 19.70 3.41
C MET A 55 -9.74 20.86 3.55
N ALA A 56 -8.45 20.55 3.69
CA ALA A 56 -7.39 21.54 3.85
C ALA A 56 -7.25 22.47 2.63
N GLN A 57 -7.59 21.97 1.42
CA GLN A 57 -7.59 22.77 0.18
C GLN A 57 -8.93 23.49 -0.08
N GLY A 58 -9.92 23.33 0.79
CA GLY A 58 -11.26 23.93 0.61
C GLY A 58 -12.07 23.30 -0.53
N LYS A 59 -11.71 22.10 -1.00
CA LYS A 59 -12.45 21.37 -2.05
C LYS A 59 -13.76 20.76 -1.53
N VAL A 60 -13.81 20.51 -0.22
CA VAL A 60 -14.99 20.07 0.51
C VAL A 60 -15.07 20.81 1.84
N PRO A 61 -16.25 20.93 2.47
CA PRO A 61 -16.39 21.55 3.79
C PRO A 61 -15.49 20.88 4.84
N TYR A 62 -14.97 21.67 5.77
CA TYR A 62 -14.20 21.17 6.89
C TYR A 62 -15.12 20.53 7.93
N ASP A 63 -14.89 19.25 8.20
CA ASP A 63 -15.50 18.50 9.29
C ASP A 63 -14.39 18.20 10.32
N ALA A 64 -14.42 18.89 11.44
CA ALA A 64 -13.40 18.80 12.48
C ALA A 64 -13.30 17.38 13.08
N ALA A 65 -14.45 16.72 13.30
CA ALA A 65 -14.47 15.38 13.89
C ALA A 65 -13.90 14.32 12.95
N GLU A 66 -14.30 14.37 11.67
CA GLU A 66 -13.76 13.46 10.65
C GLU A 66 -12.29 13.73 10.37
N PHE A 67 -11.87 15.01 10.36
CA PHE A 67 -10.46 15.37 10.19
C PHE A 67 -9.60 14.83 11.33
N ALA A 68 -9.99 15.03 12.59
CA ALA A 68 -9.26 14.55 13.76
C ALA A 68 -9.18 13.01 13.78
N LYS A 69 -10.30 12.32 13.50
CA LYS A 69 -10.34 10.85 13.41
C LYS A 69 -9.36 10.31 12.37
N ARG A 70 -9.24 10.95 11.21
CA ARG A 70 -8.30 10.57 10.15
C ARG A 70 -6.86 10.89 10.53
N ALA A 71 -6.62 12.03 11.17
CA ALA A 71 -5.30 12.41 11.66
C ALA A 71 -4.78 11.39 12.71
N ASP A 72 -5.62 10.96 13.65
CA ASP A 72 -5.26 9.91 14.61
C ASP A 72 -4.87 8.60 13.91
N ARG A 73 -5.58 8.19 12.86
CA ARG A 73 -5.23 6.98 12.08
C ARG A 73 -3.91 7.14 11.33
N VAL A 74 -3.65 8.31 10.75
CA VAL A 74 -2.37 8.60 10.09
C VAL A 74 -1.22 8.52 11.09
N ALA A 75 -1.37 9.07 12.29
CA ALA A 75 -0.37 8.99 13.35
C ALA A 75 -0.11 7.54 13.83
N LEU A 76 -1.12 6.67 13.80
CA LEU A 76 -0.95 5.24 14.09
C LEU A 76 -0.23 4.48 12.98
N ILE A 77 -0.46 4.84 11.72
CA ILE A 77 0.12 4.13 10.57
C ILE A 77 1.58 4.55 10.33
N ALA A 78 1.94 5.80 10.60
CA ALA A 78 3.27 6.34 10.30
C ALA A 78 4.43 5.52 10.91
N PRO A 79 4.41 5.10 12.19
CA PRO A 79 5.43 4.21 12.76
C PRO A 79 5.50 2.85 12.06
N MET A 80 4.34 2.25 11.71
CA MET A 80 4.27 0.98 11.00
C MET A 80 4.92 1.05 9.61
N LEU A 81 4.83 2.21 8.94
CA LEU A 81 5.52 2.44 7.68
C LEU A 81 7.04 2.43 7.86
N SER A 82 7.56 2.94 8.98
CA SER A 82 9.01 2.99 9.24
C SER A 82 9.63 1.58 9.30
N GLU A 83 8.92 0.59 9.81
CA GLU A 83 9.41 -0.80 9.91
C GLU A 83 9.21 -1.63 8.62
N ALA A 84 8.47 -1.10 7.65
CA ALA A 84 8.10 -1.82 6.43
C ALA A 84 9.20 -1.85 5.35
N PHE A 85 10.45 -1.56 5.70
CA PHE A 85 11.61 -1.52 4.80
C PHE A 85 12.77 -2.41 5.29
N PRO A 86 12.53 -3.70 5.55
CA PRO A 86 13.60 -4.63 5.89
C PRO A 86 14.49 -4.93 4.68
N ALA A 87 15.74 -5.37 4.94
CA ALA A 87 16.75 -5.60 3.90
C ALA A 87 16.28 -6.60 2.83
N GLU A 88 15.47 -7.55 3.20
CA GLU A 88 14.88 -8.57 2.31
C GLU A 88 14.00 -7.99 1.20
N THR A 89 13.60 -6.70 1.31
CA THR A 89 12.85 -6.01 0.25
C THR A 89 13.73 -5.35 -0.80
N LYS A 90 15.06 -5.41 -0.65
CA LYS A 90 16.02 -4.82 -1.60
C LYS A 90 15.93 -5.53 -2.95
N GLY A 91 15.76 -4.74 -4.00
CA GLY A 91 15.76 -5.25 -5.38
C GLY A 91 14.52 -6.05 -5.79
N LEU A 92 13.50 -6.15 -4.94
CA LEU A 92 12.28 -6.86 -5.31
C LEU A 92 11.58 -6.17 -6.50
N PRO A 93 11.02 -6.96 -7.43
CA PRO A 93 10.19 -6.43 -8.50
C PRO A 93 8.96 -5.72 -7.92
N ASN A 94 8.41 -4.79 -8.68
CA ASN A 94 7.24 -3.99 -8.27
C ASN A 94 7.45 -3.13 -6.99
N SER A 95 8.69 -2.90 -6.57
CA SER A 95 9.04 -1.90 -5.58
C SER A 95 9.29 -0.57 -6.28
N GLU A 96 8.55 0.48 -5.88
CA GLU A 96 8.76 1.85 -6.37
C GLU A 96 9.92 2.55 -5.67
N LEU A 97 10.65 1.85 -4.81
CA LEU A 97 11.78 2.38 -4.08
C LEU A 97 13.03 2.45 -4.97
N LYS A 98 13.69 3.60 -4.98
CA LYS A 98 14.97 3.76 -5.66
C LYS A 98 16.09 3.00 -4.92
N PRO A 99 17.05 2.40 -5.64
CA PRO A 99 18.20 1.71 -5.02
C PRO A 99 19.03 2.59 -4.08
N GLU A 100 19.07 3.90 -4.34
CA GLU A 100 19.79 4.91 -3.56
C GLU A 100 19.38 4.96 -2.09
N MET A 101 18.17 4.54 -1.75
CA MET A 101 17.72 4.44 -0.38
C MET A 101 18.63 3.53 0.45
N TRP A 102 19.05 2.41 -0.11
CA TRP A 102 19.91 1.45 0.59
C TRP A 102 21.30 1.97 0.87
N ALA A 103 21.82 2.86 0.01
CA ALA A 103 23.09 3.55 0.21
C ALA A 103 22.98 4.76 1.15
N ASN A 104 21.77 5.31 1.33
CA ASN A 104 21.50 6.49 2.13
C ASN A 104 20.50 6.20 3.26
N ARG A 105 20.64 5.05 3.90
CA ARG A 105 19.68 4.54 4.89
C ARG A 105 19.46 5.51 6.05
N ALA A 106 20.50 6.14 6.56
CA ALA A 106 20.38 7.09 7.66
C ALA A 106 19.50 8.31 7.31
N ASP A 107 19.64 8.86 6.09
CA ASP A 107 18.76 9.97 5.64
C ASP A 107 17.32 9.49 5.40
N PHE A 108 17.14 8.27 4.88
CA PHE A 108 15.81 7.67 4.76
C PHE A 108 15.15 7.54 6.13
N ASP A 109 15.84 6.97 7.10
CA ASP A 109 15.32 6.77 8.46
C ASP A 109 14.99 8.11 9.15
N ALA A 110 15.81 9.16 8.93
CA ALA A 110 15.53 10.51 9.41
C ALA A 110 14.22 11.06 8.79
N LYS A 111 13.99 10.86 7.50
CA LYS A 111 12.72 11.28 6.83
C LYS A 111 11.51 10.50 7.32
N MET A 112 11.68 9.20 7.60
CA MET A 112 10.62 8.40 8.19
C MET A 112 10.29 8.85 9.61
N LYS A 113 11.31 9.20 10.40
CA LYS A 113 11.11 9.79 11.73
C LYS A 113 10.37 11.13 11.66
N ASP A 114 10.71 12.00 10.73
CA ASP A 114 10.03 13.29 10.55
C ASP A 114 8.54 13.07 10.18
N LEU A 115 8.23 12.09 9.33
CA LEU A 115 6.85 11.70 9.05
C LEU A 115 6.11 11.29 10.33
N VAL A 116 6.72 10.46 11.17
CA VAL A 116 6.13 10.02 12.45
C VAL A 116 5.84 11.23 13.36
N ASP A 117 6.83 12.09 13.54
CA ASP A 117 6.73 13.26 14.42
C ASP A 117 5.66 14.25 13.93
N ARG A 118 5.62 14.55 12.60
CA ARG A 118 4.63 15.45 12.00
C ARG A 118 3.22 14.86 12.01
N SER A 119 3.10 13.56 11.83
CA SER A 119 1.80 12.88 11.94
C SER A 119 1.24 12.92 13.36
N ALA A 120 2.08 12.74 14.37
CA ALA A 120 1.69 12.88 15.78
C ALA A 120 1.27 14.32 16.12
N THR A 121 2.01 15.31 15.62
CA THR A 121 1.67 16.74 15.76
C THR A 121 0.32 17.03 15.09
N LEU A 122 0.10 16.55 13.85
CA LEU A 122 -1.16 16.69 13.14
C LEU A 122 -2.33 16.12 13.95
N ALA A 123 -2.19 14.91 14.49
CA ALA A 123 -3.23 14.29 15.30
C ALA A 123 -3.54 15.10 16.57
N THR A 124 -2.52 15.66 17.21
CA THR A 124 -2.70 16.50 18.41
C THR A 124 -3.42 17.81 18.07
N VAL A 125 -2.95 18.50 17.03
CA VAL A 125 -3.52 19.80 16.61
C VAL A 125 -4.96 19.65 16.13
N ALA A 126 -5.27 18.59 15.36
CA ALA A 126 -6.59 18.33 14.80
C ALA A 126 -7.69 18.22 15.89
N LYS A 127 -7.33 17.80 17.12
CA LYS A 127 -8.28 17.68 18.26
C LYS A 127 -8.79 19.02 18.76
N SER A 128 -8.11 20.11 18.43
CA SER A 128 -8.62 21.47 18.76
C SER A 128 -9.87 21.84 17.96
N GLY A 129 -10.08 21.23 16.80
CA GLY A 129 -11.14 21.59 15.87
C GLY A 129 -10.88 22.88 15.08
N ASP A 130 -9.76 23.57 15.35
CA ASP A 130 -9.37 24.80 14.65
C ASP A 130 -8.90 24.47 13.22
N PHE A 131 -9.61 25.01 12.22
CA PHE A 131 -9.30 24.75 10.82
C PHE A 131 -7.93 25.28 10.39
N ALA A 132 -7.58 26.49 10.82
CA ALA A 132 -6.33 27.12 10.36
C ALA A 132 -5.11 26.37 10.89
N GLN A 133 -5.13 25.96 12.15
CA GLN A 133 -4.07 25.16 12.76
C GLN A 133 -4.02 23.75 12.16
N SER A 134 -5.18 23.10 11.99
CA SER A 134 -5.28 21.76 11.39
C SER A 134 -4.76 21.74 9.95
N LYS A 135 -5.09 22.78 9.17
CA LYS A 135 -4.61 22.97 7.80
C LYS A 135 -3.08 23.13 7.75
N ALA A 136 -2.51 23.97 8.62
CA ALA A 136 -1.07 24.16 8.69
C ALA A 136 -0.35 22.86 9.03
N ALA A 137 -0.78 22.15 10.09
CA ALA A 137 -0.21 20.88 10.50
C ALA A 137 -0.36 19.78 9.43
N PHE A 138 -1.45 19.79 8.66
CA PHE A 138 -1.64 18.89 7.51
C PHE A 138 -0.59 19.12 6.43
N PHE A 139 -0.33 20.36 6.04
CA PHE A 139 0.66 20.65 5.01
C PHE A 139 2.09 20.37 5.50
N ASP A 140 2.39 20.57 6.78
CA ASP A 140 3.66 20.16 7.36
C ASP A 140 3.88 18.64 7.24
N ALA A 141 2.88 17.83 7.58
CA ALA A 141 2.93 16.39 7.38
C ALA A 141 3.02 16.00 5.90
N ALA A 142 2.27 16.66 5.00
CA ALA A 142 2.33 16.43 3.56
C ALA A 142 3.73 16.69 2.96
N ASN A 143 4.41 17.72 3.46
CA ASN A 143 5.75 18.06 3.01
C ASN A 143 6.79 16.98 3.34
N THR A 144 6.62 16.22 4.44
CA THR A 144 7.50 15.08 4.74
C THR A 144 7.36 13.97 3.71
N CYS A 145 6.12 13.68 3.29
CA CYS A 145 5.87 12.71 2.23
C CYS A 145 6.56 13.12 0.93
N LYS A 146 6.39 14.39 0.53
CA LYS A 146 7.02 14.94 -0.68
C LYS A 146 8.53 14.85 -0.61
N ALA A 147 9.15 15.28 0.47
CA ALA A 147 10.60 15.29 0.64
C ALA A 147 11.24 13.89 0.57
N CYS A 148 10.53 12.86 1.09
CA CYS A 148 10.94 11.48 0.97
C CYS A 148 10.76 10.96 -0.46
N HIS A 149 9.61 11.22 -1.09
CA HIS A 149 9.29 10.75 -2.44
C HIS A 149 10.22 11.36 -3.50
N ASP A 150 10.52 12.65 -3.43
CA ASP A 150 11.43 13.30 -4.38
C ASP A 150 12.81 12.61 -4.42
N LYS A 151 13.27 12.14 -3.27
CA LYS A 151 14.60 11.51 -3.17
C LYS A 151 14.56 10.00 -3.43
N PHE A 152 13.61 9.28 -2.87
CA PHE A 152 13.65 7.82 -2.75
C PHE A 152 12.55 7.06 -3.51
N LYS A 153 11.48 7.73 -3.99
CA LYS A 153 10.46 7.09 -4.83
C LYS A 153 10.82 7.21 -6.31
N ARG A 154 10.64 6.12 -7.10
CA ARG A 154 10.68 6.20 -8.55
C ARG A 154 9.55 7.10 -9.03
N LYS A 155 9.80 7.87 -10.09
CA LYS A 155 8.74 8.58 -10.80
C LYS A 155 8.01 7.54 -11.65
N ASP A 156 6.70 7.61 -11.66
CA ASP A 156 5.90 6.87 -12.63
C ASP A 156 6.18 7.53 -13.99
N ASP A 157 6.65 6.72 -14.97
CA ASP A 157 6.85 7.13 -16.38
C ASP A 157 5.50 7.21 -17.08
#